data_99459d9708072c327c4d0fb3f069c4a1
#
_entry.id   99459d9708072c327c4d0fb3f069c4a1
#
_cell.length_a   1.000
_cell.length_b   1.000
_cell.length_c   1.000
_cell.angle_alpha   90.00
_cell.angle_beta   90.00
_cell.angle_gamma   90.00
#
_symmetry.space_group_name_H-M   'P 1'
#
loop_
_entity.id
_entity.type
_entity.pdbx_description
1 polymer ?
#
loop_
_entity_poly.entity_id
_entity_poly.type
_entity_poly.pdbx_seq_one_letter_code
_entity_poly.pdbx_strand_id
1 'polypeptide(L)'
;MTGVSILLVDDEKDYIETLGVRLRQRGIVTDCAFSGPDALLYLNNEKSIDVVLLDVAMPGQNGLTTLQQIKNQHPLVEVIMLTGQATVHSAVEAIKRGATDFLTKPCDIETLIATAEKAAARRHERQMKILDIRMQPYLTDIERKEQIRQVLEK
;
A
#
# COMPACT_ATOMS: atom_id res chain seq x y z
N MET A 1 -19.82 1.69 5.04
CA MET A 1 -18.58 1.01 5.49
C MET A 1 -17.86 0.44 4.29
N THR A 2 -16.59 0.79 4.11
CA THR A 2 -15.85 0.44 2.90
C THR A 2 -15.19 -0.94 2.97
N GLY A 3 -14.93 -1.45 4.16
CA GLY A 3 -14.16 -2.68 4.35
C GLY A 3 -12.67 -2.53 4.04
N VAL A 4 -12.20 -1.33 3.76
CA VAL A 4 -10.80 -1.05 3.47
C VAL A 4 -10.01 -0.90 4.76
N SER A 5 -8.80 -1.44 4.77
CA SER A 5 -7.88 -1.38 5.90
C SER A 5 -6.60 -0.67 5.45
N ILE A 6 -6.25 0.41 6.14
CA ILE A 6 -5.15 1.30 5.76
C ILE A 6 -4.11 1.41 6.86
N LEU A 7 -2.84 1.38 6.50
CA LEU A 7 -1.73 1.75 7.36
C LEU A 7 -1.16 3.09 6.87
N LEU A 8 -1.15 4.09 7.76
CA LEU A 8 -0.55 5.40 7.50
C LEU A 8 0.90 5.39 7.96
N VAL A 9 1.84 5.75 7.10
CA VAL A 9 3.27 5.76 7.42
C VAL A 9 3.85 7.13 7.15
N ASP A 10 4.20 7.85 8.22
CA ASP A 10 4.72 9.21 8.15
C ASP A 10 5.34 9.55 9.51
N ASP A 11 6.42 10.30 9.53
CA ASP A 11 7.05 10.76 10.76
C ASP A 11 6.36 11.96 11.39
N GLU A 12 5.48 12.64 10.64
CA GLU A 12 4.65 13.73 11.15
C GLU A 12 3.46 13.18 11.94
N LYS A 13 3.70 12.85 13.21
CA LYS A 13 2.73 12.15 14.07
C LYS A 13 1.39 12.84 14.14
N ASP A 14 1.39 14.17 14.38
CA ASP A 14 0.14 14.93 14.52
C ASP A 14 -0.69 14.86 13.24
N TYR A 15 -0.03 14.96 12.09
CA TYR A 15 -0.68 14.91 10.79
C TYR A 15 -1.38 13.57 10.57
N ILE A 16 -0.67 12.45 10.75
CA ILE A 16 -1.26 11.15 10.45
C ILE A 16 -2.24 10.69 11.53
N GLU A 17 -2.06 11.08 12.77
CA GLU A 17 -3.04 10.80 13.82
C GLU A 17 -4.36 11.50 13.54
N THR A 18 -4.31 12.77 13.12
CA THR A 18 -5.50 13.54 12.72
C THR A 18 -6.16 12.91 11.50
N LEU A 19 -5.38 12.55 10.49
CA LEU A 19 -5.89 11.89 9.30
C LEU A 19 -6.51 10.53 9.65
N GLY A 20 -5.88 9.78 10.55
CA GLY A 20 -6.39 8.49 11.01
C GLY A 20 -7.77 8.62 11.66
N VAL A 21 -7.95 9.63 12.51
CA VAL A 21 -9.26 9.89 13.13
C VAL A 21 -10.32 10.16 12.05
N ARG A 22 -10.00 11.00 11.08
CA ARG A 22 -10.93 11.33 10.00
C ARG A 22 -11.32 10.10 9.16
N LEU A 23 -10.35 9.23 8.88
CA LEU A 23 -10.61 8.01 8.13
C LEU A 23 -11.46 7.02 8.93
N ARG A 24 -11.17 6.85 10.23
CA ARG A 24 -11.96 5.97 11.11
C ARG A 24 -13.39 6.45 11.22
N GLN A 25 -13.62 7.76 11.26
CA GLN A 25 -14.97 8.33 11.28
C GLN A 25 -15.78 7.97 10.03
N ARG A 26 -15.11 7.61 8.95
CA ARG A 26 -15.74 7.16 7.70
C ARG A 26 -15.81 5.64 7.56
N GLY A 27 -15.56 4.92 8.64
CA GLY A 27 -15.66 3.46 8.66
C GLY A 27 -14.45 2.72 8.09
N ILE A 28 -13.31 3.41 7.95
CA ILE A 28 -12.08 2.80 7.43
C ILE A 28 -11.22 2.38 8.61
N VAL A 29 -10.82 1.11 8.64
CA VAL A 29 -9.88 0.60 9.65
C VAL A 29 -8.51 1.21 9.36
N THR A 30 -7.96 1.94 10.33
CA THR A 30 -6.74 2.72 10.11
C THR A 30 -5.81 2.60 11.29
N ASP A 31 -4.55 2.29 11.02
CA ASP A 31 -3.47 2.32 11.99
C ASP A 31 -2.33 3.19 11.46
N CYS A 32 -1.40 3.55 12.34
CA CYS A 32 -0.30 4.44 12.03
C CYS A 32 1.04 3.80 12.38
N ALA A 33 2.05 4.07 11.55
CA ALA A 33 3.44 3.79 11.84
C ALA A 33 4.24 5.06 11.56
N PHE A 34 5.26 5.31 12.36
CA PHE A 34 5.98 6.59 12.30
C PHE A 34 7.34 6.49 11.62
N SER A 35 7.66 5.30 11.09
CA SER A 35 8.89 5.06 10.35
C SER A 35 8.71 3.87 9.41
N GLY A 36 9.63 3.73 8.46
CA GLY A 36 9.65 2.57 7.57
C GLY A 36 9.84 1.25 8.28
N PRO A 37 10.83 1.12 9.20
CA PRO A 37 10.99 -0.12 9.96
C PRO A 37 9.75 -0.51 10.77
N ASP A 38 9.09 0.46 11.40
CA ASP A 38 7.85 0.21 12.14
C ASP A 38 6.73 -0.26 11.20
N ALA A 39 6.64 0.31 10.01
CA ALA A 39 5.66 -0.11 9.02
C ALA A 39 5.87 -1.57 8.60
N LEU A 40 7.12 -1.95 8.35
CA LEU A 40 7.45 -3.33 7.98
C LEU A 40 7.15 -4.32 9.11
N LEU A 41 7.47 -3.94 10.34
CA LEU A 41 7.15 -4.74 11.51
C LEU A 41 5.64 -4.93 11.65
N TYR A 42 4.88 -3.86 11.48
CA TYR A 42 3.42 -3.91 11.53
C TYR A 42 2.87 -4.87 10.46
N LEU A 43 3.33 -4.73 9.23
CA LEU A 43 2.86 -5.56 8.11
C LEU A 43 3.24 -7.03 8.28
N ASN A 44 4.37 -7.33 8.91
CA ASN A 44 4.77 -8.70 9.20
C ASN A 44 3.82 -9.38 10.19
N ASN A 45 3.23 -8.61 11.11
CA ASN A 45 2.34 -9.12 12.14
C ASN A 45 0.85 -9.00 11.80
N GLU A 46 0.50 -8.11 10.87
CA GLU A 46 -0.89 -7.86 10.49
C GLU A 46 -1.07 -8.09 8.99
N LYS A 47 -1.77 -9.17 8.62
CA LYS A 47 -1.91 -9.60 7.23
C LYS A 47 -3.14 -9.04 6.53
N SER A 48 -3.99 -8.30 7.23
CA SER A 48 -5.25 -7.80 6.67
C SER A 48 -5.17 -6.39 6.10
N ILE A 49 -3.99 -5.78 6.07
CA ILE A 49 -3.82 -4.43 5.51
C ILE A 49 -3.94 -4.47 3.99
N ASP A 50 -4.85 -3.66 3.46
CA ASP A 50 -5.06 -3.53 2.02
C ASP A 50 -4.13 -2.52 1.38
N VAL A 51 -3.98 -1.36 2.04
CA VAL A 51 -3.31 -0.19 1.47
C VAL A 51 -2.40 0.45 2.49
N VAL A 52 -1.19 0.81 2.07
CA VAL A 52 -0.27 1.64 2.84
C VAL A 52 -0.22 3.03 2.20
N LEU A 53 -0.45 4.07 3.00
CA LEU A 53 -0.20 5.46 2.61
C LEU A 53 1.16 5.84 3.17
N LEU A 54 2.12 6.13 2.30
CA LEU A 54 3.52 6.23 2.65
C LEU A 54 4.11 7.57 2.20
N ASP A 55 4.74 8.30 3.12
CA ASP A 55 5.46 9.52 2.78
C ASP A 55 6.82 9.20 2.17
N VAL A 56 7.21 9.95 1.14
CA VAL A 56 8.53 9.83 0.50
C VAL A 56 9.63 10.39 1.39
N ALA A 57 9.36 11.51 2.03
CA ALA A 57 10.37 12.30 2.76
C ALA A 57 10.29 12.06 4.26
N MET A 58 10.92 11.01 4.75
CA MET A 58 11.05 10.73 6.18
C MET A 58 12.52 10.86 6.59
N PRO A 59 12.83 11.58 7.70
CA PRO A 59 14.21 11.69 8.18
C PRO A 59 14.83 10.32 8.45
N GLY A 60 16.07 10.17 8.01
CA GLY A 60 16.84 8.93 8.24
C GLY A 60 16.42 7.74 7.43
N GLN A 61 15.38 7.88 6.59
CA GLN A 61 14.93 6.81 5.72
C GLN A 61 14.26 7.38 4.47
N ASN A 62 14.63 6.82 3.32
CA ASN A 62 13.99 7.17 2.06
C ASN A 62 12.71 6.34 1.91
N GLY A 63 11.57 7.03 1.74
CA GLY A 63 10.28 6.37 1.52
C GLY A 63 10.25 5.46 0.30
N LEU A 64 11.03 5.76 -0.73
CA LEU A 64 11.15 4.89 -1.91
C LEU A 64 11.80 3.55 -1.55
N THR A 65 12.77 3.55 -0.65
CA THR A 65 13.37 2.30 -0.15
C THR A 65 12.35 1.49 0.64
N THR A 66 11.57 2.14 1.51
CA THR A 66 10.50 1.49 2.26
C THR A 66 9.46 0.89 1.32
N LEU A 67 9.05 1.64 0.31
CA LEU A 67 8.13 1.15 -0.73
C LEU A 67 8.64 -0.15 -1.34
N GLN A 68 9.90 -0.18 -1.74
CA GLN A 68 10.49 -1.36 -2.36
C GLN A 68 10.51 -2.56 -1.43
N GLN A 69 10.86 -2.33 -0.16
CA GLN A 69 10.84 -3.37 0.86
C GLN A 69 9.44 -3.93 1.10
N ILE A 70 8.44 -3.05 1.15
CA ILE A 70 7.03 -3.47 1.29
C ILE A 70 6.63 -4.34 0.09
N LYS A 71 6.91 -3.90 -1.12
CA LYS A 71 6.53 -4.66 -2.32
C LYS A 71 7.26 -5.99 -2.42
N ASN A 72 8.50 -6.06 -1.96
CA ASN A 72 9.26 -7.31 -1.96
C ASN A 72 8.72 -8.31 -0.93
N GLN A 73 8.36 -7.84 0.25
CA GLN A 73 7.93 -8.71 1.36
C GLN A 73 6.42 -8.96 1.37
N HIS A 74 5.63 -8.01 0.86
CA HIS A 74 4.18 -8.03 0.87
C HIS A 74 3.64 -7.60 -0.50
N PRO A 75 3.84 -8.41 -1.54
CA PRO A 75 3.55 -7.96 -2.92
C PRO A 75 2.08 -7.69 -3.22
N LEU A 76 1.16 -8.20 -2.40
CA LEU A 76 -0.27 -7.92 -2.56
C LEU A 76 -0.71 -6.61 -1.91
N VAL A 77 0.05 -6.10 -0.94
CA VAL A 77 -0.28 -4.82 -0.30
C VAL A 77 -0.08 -3.72 -1.33
N GLU A 78 -1.10 -2.88 -1.48
CA GLU A 78 -1.03 -1.73 -2.38
C GLU A 78 -0.42 -0.55 -1.65
N VAL A 79 0.45 0.21 -2.31
CA VAL A 79 1.12 1.37 -1.71
C VAL A 79 0.76 2.62 -2.49
N ILE A 80 0.25 3.61 -1.79
CA ILE A 80 -0.01 4.95 -2.31
C ILE A 80 0.97 5.90 -1.63
N MET A 81 1.73 6.64 -2.42
CA MET A 81 2.63 7.66 -1.89
C MET A 81 1.84 8.92 -1.60
N LEU A 82 1.98 9.49 -0.41
CA LEU A 82 1.30 10.73 -0.01
C LEU A 82 2.34 11.68 0.59
N THR A 83 2.75 12.69 -0.17
CA THR A 83 3.84 13.56 0.22
C THR A 83 3.60 15.03 -0.13
N GLY A 84 4.14 15.94 0.68
CA GLY A 84 4.16 17.37 0.40
C GLY A 84 5.26 17.80 -0.55
N GLN A 85 6.20 16.91 -0.87
CA GLN A 85 7.36 17.22 -1.71
C GLN A 85 7.33 16.43 -3.01
N ALA A 86 6.18 16.47 -3.68
CA ALA A 86 6.01 15.75 -4.93
C ALA A 86 6.75 16.44 -6.08
N THR A 87 7.56 15.68 -6.80
CA THR A 87 8.14 16.07 -8.08
C THR A 87 7.76 15.03 -9.11
N VAL A 88 7.83 15.42 -10.39
CA VAL A 88 7.58 14.44 -11.48
C VAL A 88 8.55 13.27 -11.36
N HIS A 89 9.82 13.56 -11.05
CA HIS A 89 10.84 12.52 -10.90
C HIS A 89 10.49 11.55 -9.77
N SER A 90 10.11 12.04 -8.58
CA SER A 90 9.77 11.17 -7.45
C SER A 90 8.50 10.37 -7.71
N ALA A 91 7.52 10.94 -8.40
CA ALA A 91 6.30 10.22 -8.78
C ALA A 91 6.60 9.09 -9.76
N VAL A 92 7.38 9.36 -10.80
CA VAL A 92 7.78 8.35 -11.79
C VAL A 92 8.57 7.23 -11.12
N GLU A 93 9.51 7.58 -10.25
CA GLU A 93 10.34 6.60 -9.54
C GLU A 93 9.47 5.71 -8.61
N ALA A 94 8.52 6.30 -7.90
CA ALA A 94 7.61 5.55 -7.04
C ALA A 94 6.79 4.53 -7.85
N ILE A 95 6.22 4.94 -8.97
CA ILE A 95 5.44 4.04 -9.83
C ILE A 95 6.32 2.91 -10.38
N LYS A 96 7.54 3.22 -10.80
CA LYS A 96 8.49 2.20 -11.27
C LYS A 96 8.84 1.18 -10.19
N ARG A 97 8.86 1.58 -8.92
CA ARG A 97 9.16 0.70 -7.80
C ARG A 97 7.94 -0.04 -7.26
N GLY A 98 6.78 0.13 -7.88
CA GLY A 98 5.59 -0.62 -7.59
C GLY A 98 4.51 0.11 -6.81
N ALA A 99 4.61 1.43 -6.62
CA ALA A 99 3.52 2.21 -6.03
C ALA A 99 2.29 2.14 -6.94
N THR A 100 1.12 2.01 -6.33
CA THR A 100 -0.14 1.97 -7.05
C THR A 100 -0.53 3.35 -7.53
N ASP A 101 -0.25 4.37 -6.71
CA ASP A 101 -0.61 5.76 -7.02
C ASP A 101 0.26 6.73 -6.22
N PHE A 102 0.15 8.01 -6.53
CA PHE A 102 0.94 9.07 -5.93
C PHE A 102 0.06 10.29 -5.72
N LEU A 103 -0.09 10.72 -4.47
CA LEU A 103 -0.92 11.87 -4.09
C LEU A 103 -0.05 12.92 -3.42
N THR A 104 -0.43 14.20 -3.56
CA THR A 104 0.28 15.31 -2.93
C THR A 104 -0.49 15.84 -1.72
N LYS A 105 0.24 16.25 -0.68
CA LYS A 105 -0.32 16.97 0.47
C LYS A 105 -0.43 18.46 0.14
N PRO A 106 -1.49 19.14 0.55
CA PRO A 106 -2.69 18.59 1.18
C PRO A 106 -3.55 17.84 0.18
N CYS A 107 -4.13 16.74 0.61
CA CYS A 107 -5.01 15.94 -0.24
C CYS A 107 -6.42 15.98 0.34
N ASP A 108 -7.39 16.19 -0.53
CA ASP A 108 -8.80 16.11 -0.17
C ASP A 108 -9.12 14.69 0.32
N ILE A 109 -9.81 14.59 1.45
CA ILE A 109 -10.07 13.29 2.07
C ILE A 109 -10.93 12.39 1.17
N GLU A 110 -11.86 12.97 0.43
CA GLU A 110 -12.71 12.20 -0.48
C GLU A 110 -11.88 11.60 -1.64
N THR A 111 -10.93 12.36 -2.16
CA THR A 111 -9.99 11.88 -3.18
C THR A 111 -9.09 10.76 -2.63
N LEU A 112 -8.59 10.95 -1.41
CA LEU A 112 -7.75 9.95 -0.75
C LEU A 112 -8.51 8.64 -0.54
N ILE A 113 -9.74 8.72 -0.06
CA ILE A 113 -10.59 7.54 0.15
C ILE A 113 -10.89 6.85 -1.17
N ALA A 114 -11.27 7.60 -2.20
CA ALA A 114 -11.56 7.02 -3.52
C ALA A 114 -10.33 6.28 -4.09
N THR A 115 -9.15 6.87 -3.96
CA THR A 115 -7.91 6.26 -4.41
C THR A 115 -7.58 4.99 -3.61
N ALA A 116 -7.78 5.03 -2.30
CA ALA A 116 -7.55 3.87 -1.43
C ALA A 116 -8.54 2.73 -1.72
N GLU A 117 -9.80 3.05 -1.94
CA GLU A 117 -10.82 2.04 -2.29
C GLU A 117 -10.49 1.35 -3.61
N LYS A 118 -10.03 2.11 -4.59
CA LYS A 118 -9.60 1.58 -5.89
C LYS A 118 -8.40 0.66 -5.74
N ALA A 119 -7.43 1.05 -4.91
CA ALA A 119 -6.27 0.23 -4.63
C ALA A 119 -6.66 -1.06 -3.89
N ALA A 120 -7.54 -0.97 -2.91
CA ALA A 120 -8.03 -2.15 -2.17
C ALA A 120 -8.78 -3.13 -3.09
N ALA A 121 -9.56 -2.62 -4.03
CA ALA A 121 -10.24 -3.44 -5.02
C ALA A 121 -9.23 -4.18 -5.91
N ARG A 122 -8.15 -3.51 -6.31
CA ARG A 122 -7.07 -4.14 -7.07
C ARG A 122 -6.38 -5.26 -6.27
N ARG A 123 -6.11 -5.02 -4.98
CA ARG A 123 -5.55 -6.06 -4.11
C ARG A 123 -6.46 -7.29 -4.06
N HIS A 124 -7.75 -7.06 -3.85
CA HIS A 124 -8.73 -8.14 -3.78
C HIS A 124 -8.79 -8.93 -5.10
N GLU A 125 -8.82 -8.25 -6.22
CA GLU A 125 -8.83 -8.90 -7.54
C GLU A 125 -7.59 -9.77 -7.75
N ARG A 126 -6.42 -9.25 -7.42
CA ARG A 126 -5.15 -9.99 -7.54
C ARG A 126 -5.11 -11.18 -6.60
N GLN A 127 -5.61 -11.01 -5.37
CA GLN A 127 -5.70 -12.09 -4.39
C GLN A 127 -6.60 -13.22 -4.89
N MET A 128 -7.73 -12.87 -5.48
CA MET A 128 -8.66 -13.87 -6.03
C MET A 128 -8.08 -14.61 -7.24
N LYS A 129 -7.35 -13.91 -8.09
CA LYS A 129 -6.64 -14.55 -9.21
C LYS A 129 -5.59 -15.56 -8.73
N ILE A 130 -4.86 -15.21 -7.68
CA ILE A 130 -3.86 -16.12 -7.10
C ILE A 130 -4.54 -17.34 -6.49
N LEU A 131 -5.63 -17.14 -5.77
CA LEU A 131 -6.39 -18.25 -5.18
C LEU A 131 -6.89 -19.20 -6.27
N ASP A 132 -7.43 -18.67 -7.36
CA ASP A 132 -7.89 -19.45 -8.49
C ASP A 132 -6.76 -20.29 -9.09
N ILE A 133 -5.59 -19.69 -9.28
CA ILE A 133 -4.41 -20.40 -9.79
C ILE A 133 -4.02 -21.55 -8.85
N ARG A 134 -4.03 -21.31 -7.54
CA ARG A 134 -3.67 -22.31 -6.53
C ARG A 134 -4.65 -23.48 -6.50
N MET A 135 -5.90 -23.26 -6.88
CA MET A 135 -6.93 -24.29 -6.90
C MET A 135 -6.96 -25.12 -8.17
N GLN A 136 -6.14 -24.79 -9.16
CA GLN A 136 -6.10 -25.54 -10.43
C GLN A 136 -5.32 -26.83 -10.25
N PRO A 137 -5.96 -28.01 -10.43
CA PRO A 137 -5.31 -29.29 -10.13
C PRO A 137 -4.30 -29.74 -11.18
N TYR A 138 -4.32 -29.13 -12.37
CA TYR A 138 -3.49 -29.60 -13.51
C TYR A 138 -2.17 -28.85 -13.64
N LEU A 139 -1.93 -27.82 -12.84
CA LEU A 139 -0.72 -27.04 -12.93
C LEU A 139 0.41 -27.71 -12.16
N THR A 140 1.60 -27.74 -12.76
CA THR A 140 2.82 -28.10 -12.05
C THR A 140 3.19 -26.97 -11.09
N ASP A 141 4.08 -27.23 -10.12
CA ASP A 141 4.55 -26.20 -9.20
C ASP A 141 5.24 -25.06 -9.93
N ILE A 142 5.99 -25.38 -11.00
CA ILE A 142 6.67 -24.35 -11.81
C ILE A 142 5.66 -23.47 -12.54
N GLU A 143 4.66 -24.10 -13.18
CA GLU A 143 3.61 -23.35 -13.89
C GLU A 143 2.82 -22.45 -12.93
N ARG A 144 2.49 -22.99 -11.74
CA ARG A 144 1.75 -22.24 -10.72
C ARG A 144 2.53 -21.02 -10.26
N LYS A 145 3.81 -21.17 -9.95
CA LYS A 145 4.69 -20.08 -9.56
C LYS A 145 4.79 -19.01 -10.63
N GLU A 146 4.91 -19.42 -11.88
CA GLU A 146 5.01 -18.48 -13.01
C GLU A 146 3.72 -17.68 -13.19
N GLN A 147 2.56 -18.34 -13.11
CA GLN A 147 1.29 -17.64 -13.24
C GLN A 147 1.04 -16.66 -12.09
N ILE A 148 1.40 -17.05 -10.86
CA ILE A 148 1.29 -16.16 -9.70
C ILE A 148 2.23 -14.97 -9.88
N ARG A 149 3.45 -15.19 -10.34
CA ARG A 149 4.39 -14.11 -10.62
C ARG A 149 3.80 -13.10 -11.60
N GLN A 150 3.17 -13.56 -12.66
CA GLN A 150 2.53 -12.69 -13.65
C GLN A 150 1.41 -11.84 -13.04
N VAL A 151 0.62 -12.39 -12.13
CA VAL A 151 -0.42 -11.64 -11.41
C VAL A 151 0.21 -10.54 -10.56
N LEU A 152 1.28 -10.85 -9.85
CA LEU A 152 1.94 -9.91 -8.94
C LEU A 152 2.66 -8.77 -9.67
N GLU A 153 3.11 -9.00 -10.90
CA GLU A 153 3.83 -8.00 -11.69
C GLU A 153 2.93 -7.06 -12.49
N LYS A 154 1.65 -7.37 -12.61
CA LYS A 154 0.67 -6.52 -13.29
C LYS A 154 0.01 -5.56 -12.33
#